data_ed3100dd512678e68621741bcefaaba0
#
_entry.id   ed3100dd512678e68621741bcefaaba0
#
_cell.length_a   1.000
_cell.length_b   1.000
_cell.length_c   1.000
_cell.angle_alpha   90.00
_cell.angle_beta   90.00
_cell.angle_gamma   90.00
#
_symmetry.space_group_name_H-M   'P 1'
#
loop_
_entity.id
_entity.type
_entity.pdbx_description
1 polymer ?
#
loop_
_entity_poly.entity_id
_entity_poly.type
_entity_poly.pdbx_seq_one_letter_code
_entity_poly.pdbx_strand_id
1 'polypeptide(L)'
;MLEASNFLLDILEKCNFLVHKMKKINFSLTEAREDYLEAILILSSKSSRVRPIDIAKLKGVSKATVSVTISTLVKMGYVQAENPRSITLTEKGIEVAESVLKKHELLLGFLTEHLGVSASIAREAACKMEHAIGPLIAEKLAKFILNLRDLKVRGKRRLRFYNLRELGLNTCNRRKRKIFLRKKVR
;
A
#
# COMPACT_ATOMS: atom_id res chain seq x y z
N MET A 1 -14.32 7.69 -19.43
CA MET A 1 -12.87 7.51 -19.63
C MET A 1 -11.99 8.58 -18.94
N LEU A 2 -12.52 9.73 -18.57
CA LEU A 2 -11.79 10.84 -17.90
C LEU A 2 -11.61 10.65 -16.38
N GLU A 3 -12.49 9.92 -15.71
CA GLU A 3 -12.45 9.75 -14.25
C GLU A 3 -11.29 8.86 -13.75
N ALA A 4 -10.93 7.83 -14.50
CA ALA A 4 -9.77 6.98 -14.15
C ALA A 4 -8.43 7.72 -14.29
N SER A 5 -8.37 8.76 -15.11
CA SER A 5 -7.17 9.60 -15.31
C SER A 5 -6.91 10.48 -14.09
N ASN A 6 -7.97 11.04 -13.48
CA ASN A 6 -7.85 11.94 -12.33
C ASN A 6 -7.50 11.18 -11.04
N PHE A 7 -8.05 9.99 -10.84
CA PHE A 7 -7.78 9.15 -9.67
C PHE A 7 -6.29 8.78 -9.56
N LEU A 8 -5.66 8.45 -10.67
CA LEU A 8 -4.24 8.06 -10.66
C LEU A 8 -3.28 9.28 -10.70
N LEU A 9 -3.69 10.42 -11.23
CA LEU A 9 -2.95 11.68 -11.08
C LEU A 9 -2.92 12.08 -9.59
N ASP A 10 -4.02 11.93 -8.88
CA ASP A 10 -4.11 12.16 -7.45
C ASP A 10 -3.22 11.19 -6.65
N ILE A 11 -3.17 9.91 -7.03
CA ILE A 11 -2.23 8.93 -6.45
C ILE A 11 -0.78 9.35 -6.70
N LEU A 12 -0.46 9.93 -7.86
CA LEU A 12 0.90 10.24 -8.25
C LEU A 12 1.44 11.53 -7.64
N GLU A 13 0.63 12.57 -7.51
CA GLU A 13 0.97 13.75 -6.73
C GLU A 13 1.16 13.36 -5.26
N LYS A 14 0.29 12.51 -4.75
CA LYS A 14 0.42 11.90 -3.43
C LYS A 14 1.66 11.00 -3.31
N CYS A 15 2.06 10.26 -4.36
CA CYS A 15 3.29 9.45 -4.35
C CYS A 15 4.57 10.30 -4.33
N ASN A 16 4.66 11.40 -5.07
CA ASN A 16 5.83 12.28 -5.05
C ASN A 16 6.02 12.97 -3.68
N PHE A 17 4.93 13.40 -3.07
CA PHE A 17 4.93 13.91 -1.70
C PHE A 17 5.34 12.84 -0.68
N LEU A 18 4.93 11.57 -0.91
CA LEU A 18 5.25 10.43 -0.06
C LEU A 18 6.73 10.07 -0.05
N VAL A 19 7.37 10.06 -1.20
CA VAL A 19 8.78 9.68 -1.32
C VAL A 19 9.64 10.57 -0.43
N HIS A 20 9.30 11.84 -0.32
CA HIS A 20 10.02 12.77 0.54
C HIS A 20 9.72 12.55 2.04
N LYS A 21 8.49 12.16 2.39
CA LYS A 21 8.03 11.98 3.78
C LYS A 21 8.35 10.59 4.35
N MET A 22 8.37 9.55 3.49
CA MET A 22 8.64 8.16 3.89
C MET A 22 10.06 7.89 4.39
N LYS A 23 11.04 8.74 4.08
CA LYS A 23 12.44 8.61 4.56
C LYS A 23 12.59 8.76 6.09
N LYS A 24 11.57 9.26 6.80
CA LYS A 24 11.60 9.52 8.24
C LYS A 24 10.83 8.51 9.10
N ILE A 25 10.11 7.55 8.51
CA ILE A 25 9.28 6.63 9.28
C ILE A 25 10.15 5.49 9.80
N ASN A 26 10.40 5.49 11.11
CA ASN A 26 11.03 4.37 11.81
C ASN A 26 10.09 3.15 11.79
N PHE A 27 10.54 2.04 11.22
CA PHE A 27 9.85 0.73 11.16
C PHE A 27 9.80 0.06 12.57
N SER A 28 9.12 0.68 13.52
CA SER A 28 8.97 0.12 14.86
C SER A 28 7.60 -0.48 15.13
N LEU A 29 6.68 -0.39 14.15
CA LEU A 29 5.34 -0.95 14.26
C LEU A 29 5.28 -2.35 13.64
N THR A 30 4.49 -3.23 14.25
CA THR A 30 4.12 -4.51 13.64
C THR A 30 3.01 -4.30 12.60
N GLU A 31 2.95 -5.16 11.59
CA GLU A 31 1.90 -5.15 10.56
C GLU A 31 0.49 -5.00 11.17
N ALA A 32 0.19 -5.79 12.20
CA ALA A 32 -1.09 -5.71 12.89
C ALA A 32 -1.40 -4.32 13.46
N ARG A 33 -0.41 -3.58 13.94
CA ARG A 33 -0.60 -2.21 14.47
C ARG A 33 -0.76 -1.19 13.34
N GLU A 34 -0.04 -1.36 12.25
CA GLU A 34 -0.21 -0.55 11.04
C GLU A 34 -1.64 -0.69 10.50
N ASP A 35 -2.15 -1.90 10.40
CA ASP A 35 -3.53 -2.22 10.05
C ASP A 35 -4.58 -1.50 10.93
N TYR A 36 -4.31 -1.35 12.24
CA TYR A 36 -5.22 -0.61 13.12
C TYR A 36 -5.21 0.88 12.83
N LEU A 37 -4.04 1.45 12.53
CA LEU A 37 -3.93 2.86 12.14
C LEU A 37 -4.65 3.13 10.82
N GLU A 38 -4.48 2.24 9.84
CA GLU A 38 -5.22 2.31 8.57
C GLU A 38 -6.73 2.23 8.79
N ALA A 39 -7.20 1.27 9.59
CA ALA A 39 -8.61 1.11 9.93
C ALA A 39 -9.21 2.36 10.58
N ILE A 40 -8.46 3.01 11.49
CA ILE A 40 -8.90 4.27 12.12
C ILE A 40 -8.97 5.39 11.06
N LEU A 41 -7.99 5.50 10.17
CA LEU A 41 -7.98 6.49 9.09
C LEU A 41 -9.21 6.31 8.17
N ILE A 42 -9.48 5.08 7.71
CA ILE A 42 -10.63 4.75 6.87
C ILE A 42 -11.96 5.07 7.57
N LEU A 43 -12.08 4.78 8.87
CA LEU A 43 -13.29 5.08 9.63
C LEU A 43 -13.46 6.58 9.87
N SER A 44 -12.38 7.32 10.10
CA SER A 44 -12.42 8.76 10.31
C SER A 44 -12.85 9.54 9.06
N SER A 45 -12.57 9.01 7.87
CA SER A 45 -13.08 9.62 6.61
C SER A 45 -14.59 9.47 6.42
N LYS A 46 -15.21 8.49 7.10
CA LYS A 46 -16.66 8.20 7.00
C LYS A 46 -17.47 8.75 8.17
N SER A 47 -16.84 9.02 9.28
CA SER A 47 -17.52 9.47 10.51
C SER A 47 -16.61 10.38 11.33
N SER A 48 -17.18 11.44 11.88
CA SER A 48 -16.47 12.36 12.79
C SER A 48 -16.00 11.69 14.10
N ARG A 49 -16.48 10.50 14.40
CA ARG A 49 -16.13 9.75 15.62
C ARG A 49 -15.86 8.29 15.30
N VAL A 50 -14.65 7.83 15.61
CA VAL A 50 -14.26 6.42 15.53
C VAL A 50 -14.38 5.79 16.91
N ARG A 51 -15.15 4.72 17.02
CA ARG A 51 -15.38 3.98 18.27
C ARG A 51 -14.71 2.60 18.21
N PRO A 52 -14.30 2.02 19.37
CA PRO A 52 -13.73 0.66 19.40
C PRO A 52 -14.60 -0.39 18.71
N ILE A 53 -15.94 -0.25 18.81
CA ILE A 53 -16.88 -1.19 18.18
C ILE A 53 -16.80 -1.14 16.65
N ASP A 54 -16.56 0.05 16.08
CA ASP A 54 -16.51 0.24 14.63
C ASP A 54 -15.21 -0.38 14.08
N ILE A 55 -14.10 -0.23 14.80
CA ILE A 55 -12.83 -0.90 14.50
C ILE A 55 -12.97 -2.42 14.62
N ALA A 56 -13.61 -2.91 15.70
CA ALA A 56 -13.84 -4.34 15.92
C ALA A 56 -14.62 -4.98 14.77
N LYS A 57 -15.70 -4.31 14.31
CA LYS A 57 -16.49 -4.74 13.16
C LYS A 57 -15.68 -4.74 11.87
N LEU A 58 -14.90 -3.68 11.61
CA LEU A 58 -14.10 -3.57 10.39
C LEU A 58 -13.01 -4.64 10.31
N LYS A 59 -12.34 -4.92 11.45
CA LYS A 59 -11.24 -5.89 11.52
C LYS A 59 -11.68 -7.32 11.81
N GLY A 60 -12.96 -7.58 12.13
CA GLY A 60 -13.45 -8.91 12.48
C GLY A 60 -12.88 -9.46 13.79
N VAL A 61 -12.56 -8.60 14.76
CA VAL A 61 -11.92 -8.95 16.04
C VAL A 61 -12.80 -8.57 17.24
N SER A 62 -12.45 -9.07 18.43
CA SER A 62 -13.17 -8.72 19.66
C SER A 62 -12.91 -7.28 20.10
N LYS A 63 -13.87 -6.67 20.83
CA LYS A 63 -13.68 -5.35 21.43
C LYS A 63 -12.50 -5.33 22.42
N ALA A 64 -12.27 -6.45 23.11
CA ALA A 64 -11.16 -6.58 24.06
C ALA A 64 -9.82 -6.46 23.34
N THR A 65 -9.67 -7.14 22.19
CA THR A 65 -8.46 -7.07 21.35
C THR A 65 -8.24 -5.64 20.86
N VAL A 66 -9.29 -4.97 20.39
CA VAL A 66 -9.20 -3.56 19.98
C VAL A 66 -8.72 -2.68 21.12
N SER A 67 -9.33 -2.84 22.31
CA SER A 67 -9.01 -2.01 23.48
C SER A 67 -7.53 -2.13 23.89
N VAL A 68 -6.98 -3.35 23.90
CA VAL A 68 -5.56 -3.60 24.22
C VAL A 68 -4.65 -2.96 23.15
N THR A 69 -4.97 -3.13 21.88
CA THR A 69 -4.17 -2.57 20.78
C THR A 69 -4.20 -1.05 20.79
N ILE A 70 -5.38 -0.44 20.95
CA ILE A 70 -5.51 1.02 21.06
C ILE A 70 -4.74 1.57 22.26
N SER A 71 -4.84 0.95 23.44
CA SER A 71 -4.02 1.32 24.61
C SER A 71 -2.53 1.33 24.29
N THR A 72 -2.05 0.33 23.55
CA THR A 72 -0.65 0.26 23.14
C THR A 72 -0.30 1.39 22.16
N LEU A 73 -1.14 1.66 21.17
CA LEU A 73 -0.93 2.73 20.20
C LEU A 73 -0.97 4.12 20.83
N VAL A 74 -1.80 4.32 21.88
CA VAL A 74 -1.82 5.54 22.68
C VAL A 74 -0.49 5.71 23.41
N LYS A 75 0.02 4.67 24.10
CA LYS A 75 1.33 4.70 24.77
C LYS A 75 2.48 4.99 23.82
N MET A 76 2.38 4.54 22.57
CA MET A 76 3.37 4.79 21.51
C MET A 76 3.21 6.17 20.84
N GLY A 77 2.16 6.93 21.17
CA GLY A 77 1.90 8.26 20.66
C GLY A 77 1.35 8.32 19.22
N TYR A 78 0.76 7.23 18.71
CA TYR A 78 0.12 7.20 17.38
C TYR A 78 -1.36 7.50 17.41
N VAL A 79 -2.00 7.32 18.56
CA VAL A 79 -3.45 7.46 18.75
C VAL A 79 -3.71 8.29 19.99
N GLN A 80 -4.77 9.10 19.96
CA GLN A 80 -5.39 9.77 21.09
C GLN A 80 -6.75 9.14 21.36
N ALA A 81 -7.04 8.88 22.62
CA ALA A 81 -8.32 8.37 23.09
C ALA A 81 -8.71 9.14 24.33
N GLU A 82 -9.26 10.34 24.14
CA GLU A 82 -9.68 11.23 25.24
C GLU A 82 -10.83 10.63 26.05
N ASN A 83 -11.63 9.81 25.40
CA ASN A 83 -12.69 9.03 26.05
C ASN A 83 -12.86 7.67 25.33
N PRO A 84 -13.49 6.67 26.00
CA PRO A 84 -13.69 5.33 25.43
C PRO A 84 -14.53 5.29 24.14
N ARG A 85 -15.10 6.43 23.72
CA ARG A 85 -16.00 6.53 22.57
C ARG A 85 -15.44 7.37 21.42
N SER A 86 -14.24 7.92 21.57
CA SER A 86 -13.64 8.78 20.54
C SER A 86 -12.15 8.47 20.40
N ILE A 87 -11.79 7.83 19.31
CA ILE A 87 -10.42 7.47 18.94
C ILE A 87 -10.02 8.34 17.77
N THR A 88 -8.90 9.03 17.88
CA THR A 88 -8.33 9.87 16.81
C THR A 88 -6.85 9.52 16.60
N LEU A 89 -6.37 9.70 15.37
CA LEU A 89 -4.94 9.58 15.06
C LEU A 89 -4.22 10.86 15.48
N THR A 90 -3.00 10.71 15.99
CA THR A 90 -2.05 11.82 16.09
C THR A 90 -1.46 12.12 14.70
N GLU A 91 -0.75 13.23 14.55
CA GLU A 91 -0.02 13.54 13.31
C GLU A 91 0.91 12.38 12.90
N LYS A 92 1.65 11.82 13.87
CA LYS A 92 2.49 10.63 13.68
C LYS A 92 1.68 9.41 13.24
N GLY A 93 0.48 9.22 13.80
CA GLY A 93 -0.43 8.13 13.43
C GLY A 93 -0.99 8.30 12.02
N ILE A 94 -1.35 9.51 11.63
CA ILE A 94 -1.82 9.83 10.28
C ILE A 94 -0.73 9.53 9.24
N GLU A 95 0.51 9.95 9.49
CA GLU A 95 1.63 9.70 8.57
C GLU A 95 1.82 8.22 8.26
N VAL A 96 1.78 7.37 9.30
CA VAL A 96 1.91 5.92 9.13
C VAL A 96 0.70 5.35 8.39
N ALA A 97 -0.52 5.68 8.82
CA ALA A 97 -1.75 5.17 8.22
C ALA A 97 -1.86 5.54 6.73
N GLU A 98 -1.55 6.79 6.38
CA GLU A 98 -1.51 7.24 4.99
C GLU A 98 -0.45 6.50 4.17
N SER A 99 0.73 6.24 4.75
CA SER A 99 1.79 5.51 4.07
C SER A 99 1.36 4.08 3.72
N VAL A 100 0.69 3.39 4.64
CA VAL A 100 0.16 2.05 4.43
C VAL A 100 -0.92 2.07 3.37
N LEU A 101 -1.94 2.94 3.52
CA LEU A 101 -3.05 3.06 2.57
C LEU A 101 -2.57 3.34 1.14
N LYS A 102 -1.59 4.23 0.98
CA LYS A 102 -1.05 4.56 -0.34
C LYS A 102 -0.27 3.39 -0.98
N LYS A 103 0.45 2.60 -0.18
CA LYS A 103 1.08 1.37 -0.67
C LYS A 103 0.03 0.36 -1.12
N HIS A 104 -1.06 0.22 -0.35
CA HIS A 104 -2.20 -0.62 -0.72
C HIS A 104 -2.78 -0.22 -2.08
N GLU A 105 -3.14 1.06 -2.24
CA GLU A 105 -3.72 1.59 -3.49
C GLU A 105 -2.79 1.41 -4.70
N LEU A 106 -1.49 1.65 -4.51
CA LEU A 106 -0.47 1.47 -5.55
C LEU A 106 -0.41 0.00 -6.01
N LEU A 107 -0.36 -0.93 -5.06
CA LEU A 107 -0.31 -2.37 -5.34
C LEU A 107 -1.61 -2.86 -5.96
N LEU A 108 -2.76 -2.44 -5.42
CA LEU A 108 -4.07 -2.80 -5.95
C LEU A 108 -4.20 -2.35 -7.41
N GLY A 109 -3.86 -1.09 -7.72
CA GLY A 109 -3.87 -0.56 -9.08
C GLY A 109 -2.91 -1.30 -10.00
N PHE A 110 -1.70 -1.61 -9.55
CA PHE A 110 -0.75 -2.38 -10.34
C PHE A 110 -1.25 -3.79 -10.67
N LEU A 111 -1.79 -4.49 -9.69
CA LEU A 111 -2.30 -5.85 -9.86
C LEU A 111 -3.52 -5.89 -10.78
N THR A 112 -4.45 -4.94 -10.64
CA THR A 112 -5.68 -4.92 -11.45
C THR A 112 -5.46 -4.37 -12.85
N GLU A 113 -4.81 -3.20 -13.00
CA GLU A 113 -4.73 -2.49 -14.27
C GLU A 113 -3.61 -2.98 -15.18
N HIS A 114 -2.49 -3.43 -14.59
CA HIS A 114 -1.31 -3.83 -15.36
C HIS A 114 -1.13 -5.34 -15.45
N LEU A 115 -1.51 -6.10 -14.42
CA LEU A 115 -1.45 -7.57 -14.43
C LEU A 115 -2.78 -8.24 -14.76
N GLY A 116 -3.90 -7.51 -14.78
CA GLY A 116 -5.22 -8.05 -15.09
C GLY A 116 -5.78 -9.01 -14.02
N VAL A 117 -5.28 -8.91 -12.78
CA VAL A 117 -5.76 -9.72 -11.66
C VAL A 117 -7.16 -9.23 -11.24
N SER A 118 -8.08 -10.15 -10.93
CA SER A 118 -9.41 -9.78 -10.46
C SER A 118 -9.34 -8.95 -9.16
N ALA A 119 -10.24 -7.98 -9.01
CA ALA A 119 -10.21 -7.02 -7.90
C ALA A 119 -10.26 -7.69 -6.50
N SER A 120 -10.93 -8.84 -6.36
CA SER A 120 -10.98 -9.57 -5.10
C SER A 120 -9.62 -10.17 -4.72
N ILE A 121 -8.97 -10.84 -5.66
CA ILE A 121 -7.64 -11.45 -5.47
C ILE A 121 -6.59 -10.36 -5.30
N ALA A 122 -6.66 -9.30 -6.11
CA ALA A 122 -5.72 -8.19 -6.06
C ALA A 122 -5.76 -7.47 -4.71
N ARG A 123 -6.95 -7.28 -4.13
CA ARG A 123 -7.10 -6.63 -2.81
C ARG A 123 -6.47 -7.46 -1.69
N GLU A 124 -6.71 -8.76 -1.69
CA GLU A 124 -6.10 -9.66 -0.70
C GLU A 124 -4.57 -9.69 -0.83
N ALA A 125 -4.07 -9.74 -2.06
CA ALA A 125 -2.64 -9.72 -2.33
C ALA A 125 -2.01 -8.37 -1.92
N ALA A 126 -2.63 -7.24 -2.28
CA ALA A 126 -2.15 -5.91 -1.93
C ALA A 126 -2.05 -5.73 -0.42
N CYS A 127 -3.05 -6.17 0.34
CA CYS A 127 -3.05 -6.10 1.80
C CYS A 127 -1.86 -6.86 2.44
N LYS A 128 -1.50 -8.02 1.90
CA LYS A 128 -0.32 -8.78 2.38
C LYS A 128 1.01 -8.15 1.94
N MET A 129 1.05 -7.51 0.78
CA MET A 129 2.27 -6.97 0.20
C MET A 129 2.65 -5.59 0.77
N GLU A 130 1.68 -4.76 1.16
CA GLU A 130 1.90 -3.37 1.57
C GLU A 130 2.80 -3.23 2.80
N HIS A 131 2.73 -4.20 3.71
CA HIS A 131 3.58 -4.23 4.91
C HIS A 131 4.98 -4.77 4.59
N ALA A 132 5.10 -5.66 3.60
CA ALA A 132 6.36 -6.29 3.21
C ALA A 132 7.23 -5.37 2.34
N ILE A 133 6.63 -4.46 1.56
CA ILE A 133 7.37 -3.56 0.70
C ILE A 133 7.86 -2.31 1.46
N GLY A 134 9.18 -2.11 1.42
CA GLY A 134 9.79 -0.89 1.95
C GLY A 134 9.53 0.33 1.04
N PRO A 135 9.76 1.55 1.57
CA PRO A 135 9.51 2.79 0.85
C PRO A 135 10.23 2.88 -0.49
N LEU A 136 11.47 2.40 -0.57
CA LEU A 136 12.25 2.39 -1.81
C LEU A 136 11.59 1.53 -2.91
N ILE A 137 11.05 0.36 -2.55
CA ILE A 137 10.39 -0.53 -3.51
C ILE A 137 9.09 0.10 -3.98
N ALA A 138 8.30 0.67 -3.07
CA ALA A 138 7.07 1.39 -3.41
C ALA A 138 7.34 2.56 -4.37
N GLU A 139 8.38 3.35 -4.13
CA GLU A 139 8.82 4.44 -5.02
C GLU A 139 9.18 3.94 -6.42
N LYS A 140 9.99 2.88 -6.49
CA LYS A 140 10.41 2.29 -7.78
C LYS A 140 9.23 1.73 -8.55
N LEU A 141 8.27 1.10 -7.86
CA LEU A 141 7.04 0.59 -8.45
C LEU A 141 6.17 1.73 -9.00
N ALA A 142 5.98 2.80 -8.22
CA ALA A 142 5.23 3.98 -8.66
C ALA A 142 5.84 4.60 -9.93
N LYS A 143 7.16 4.80 -9.97
CA LYS A 143 7.88 5.29 -11.15
C LYS A 143 7.74 4.36 -12.36
N PHE A 144 7.76 3.05 -12.14
CA PHE A 144 7.56 2.07 -13.19
C PHE A 144 6.15 2.16 -13.81
N ILE A 145 5.12 2.27 -12.97
CA ILE A 145 3.72 2.43 -13.42
C ILE A 145 3.56 3.72 -14.24
N LEU A 146 4.17 4.82 -13.81
CA LEU A 146 4.18 6.08 -14.57
C LEU A 146 4.74 5.91 -15.97
N ASN A 147 5.91 5.29 -16.08
CA ASN A 147 6.56 5.07 -17.36
C ASN A 147 5.73 4.18 -18.29
N LEU A 148 5.01 3.18 -17.75
CA LEU A 148 4.09 2.34 -18.55
C LEU A 148 2.94 3.17 -19.15
N ARG A 149 2.42 4.14 -18.42
CA ARG A 149 1.34 5.03 -18.91
C ARG A 149 1.82 5.95 -20.02
N ASP A 150 2.97 6.57 -19.87
CA ASP A 150 3.57 7.43 -20.90
C ASP A 150 3.75 6.69 -22.22
N LEU A 151 4.11 5.41 -22.16
CA LEU A 151 4.22 4.55 -23.33
C LEU A 151 2.87 4.27 -23.99
N LYS A 152 1.79 4.09 -23.20
CA LYS A 152 0.42 3.92 -23.72
C LYS A 152 -0.09 5.20 -24.40
N VAL A 153 0.13 6.35 -23.79
CA VAL A 153 -0.34 7.66 -24.30
C VAL A 153 0.36 8.04 -25.60
N ARG A 154 1.64 7.73 -25.74
CA ARG A 154 2.45 8.04 -26.94
C ARG A 154 2.23 7.07 -28.11
N GLY A 155 1.27 6.16 -28.05
CA GLY A 155 0.93 5.23 -29.14
C GLY A 155 2.04 4.25 -29.53
N LYS A 156 3.13 4.21 -28.80
CA LYS A 156 4.25 3.30 -29.04
C LYS A 156 3.96 1.95 -28.41
N ARG A 157 3.28 1.08 -29.15
CA ARG A 157 3.08 -0.35 -28.84
C ARG A 157 4.40 -1.15 -28.84
N ARG A 158 5.44 -0.66 -28.23
CA ARG A 158 6.65 -1.44 -28.02
C ARG A 158 6.88 -1.49 -26.51
N LEU A 159 6.41 -2.56 -25.87
CA LEU A 159 6.97 -3.03 -24.61
C LEU A 159 8.46 -3.26 -24.86
N ARG A 160 9.25 -2.21 -24.70
CA ARG A 160 10.69 -2.36 -24.52
C ARG A 160 10.82 -3.09 -23.19
N PHE A 161 11.10 -4.38 -23.25
CA PHE A 161 11.53 -5.09 -22.04
C PHE A 161 12.64 -4.25 -21.44
N TYR A 162 12.34 -3.64 -20.29
CA TYR A 162 13.35 -2.88 -19.56
C TYR A 162 14.54 -3.79 -19.37
N ASN A 163 15.69 -3.31 -19.79
CA ASN A 163 16.92 -4.05 -19.59
C ASN A 163 17.12 -4.16 -18.07
N LEU A 164 16.92 -5.36 -17.52
CA LEU A 164 16.99 -5.63 -16.07
C LEU A 164 18.31 -5.11 -15.45
N ARG A 165 19.32 -4.86 -16.27
CA ARG A 165 20.58 -4.22 -15.88
C ARG A 165 20.43 -2.74 -15.51
N GLU A 166 19.55 -2.00 -16.19
CA GLU A 166 19.31 -0.57 -15.89
C GLU A 166 18.53 -0.36 -14.58
N LEU A 167 17.77 -1.39 -14.16
CA LEU A 167 17.05 -1.40 -12.89
C LEU A 167 17.93 -1.86 -11.70
N GLY A 168 19.22 -2.12 -11.93
CA GLY A 168 20.12 -2.62 -10.88
C GLY A 168 19.81 -4.04 -10.41
N LEU A 169 18.94 -4.75 -11.14
CA LEU A 169 18.59 -6.13 -10.84
C LEU A 169 19.63 -7.05 -11.48
N ASN A 170 20.70 -7.35 -10.76
CA ASN A 170 21.58 -8.45 -11.12
C ASN A 170 20.77 -9.74 -11.12
N THR A 171 20.60 -10.32 -12.31
CA THR A 171 19.87 -11.57 -12.48
C THR A 171 20.56 -12.67 -11.70
N CYS A 172 20.00 -12.99 -10.56
CA CYS A 172 20.42 -14.15 -9.79
C CYS A 172 20.29 -15.41 -10.66
N ASN A 173 21.47 -15.97 -10.96
CA ASN A 173 21.70 -17.35 -11.36
C ASN A 173 21.09 -17.88 -12.67
N ARG A 174 21.93 -17.91 -13.71
CA ARG A 174 21.69 -18.54 -15.04
C ARG A 174 21.21 -20.00 -15.00
N ARG A 175 21.35 -20.71 -13.90
CA ARG A 175 21.00 -22.16 -13.83
C ARG A 175 19.50 -22.46 -13.74
N LYS A 176 18.67 -21.50 -13.30
CA LYS A 176 17.20 -21.70 -13.19
C LYS A 176 16.42 -21.39 -14.48
N ARG A 177 17.02 -20.72 -15.48
CA ARG A 177 16.35 -20.41 -16.76
C ARG A 177 16.05 -21.63 -17.65
N LYS A 178 16.83 -22.70 -17.55
CA LYS A 178 16.63 -23.91 -18.40
C LYS A 178 15.40 -24.75 -18.01
N ILE A 179 14.87 -24.58 -16.80
CA ILE A 179 13.75 -25.40 -16.31
C ILE A 179 12.41 -24.80 -16.73
N PHE A 180 12.30 -23.48 -16.88
CA PHE A 180 11.03 -22.82 -17.18
C PHE A 180 10.62 -22.86 -18.66
N LEU A 181 11.59 -22.92 -19.56
CA LEU A 181 11.33 -22.95 -21.02
C LEU A 181 10.97 -24.34 -21.56
N ARG A 182 11.25 -25.42 -20.81
CA ARG A 182 10.90 -26.80 -21.22
C ARG A 182 9.47 -27.24 -20.94
N LYS A 183 8.67 -26.45 -20.23
CA LYS A 183 7.26 -26.79 -19.90
C LYS A 183 6.21 -26.15 -20.82
N LYS A 184 6.62 -25.44 -21.87
CA LYS A 184 5.67 -24.75 -22.78
C LYS A 184 5.64 -25.32 -24.22
N VAL A 185 6.21 -26.49 -24.44
CA VAL A 185 6.07 -27.23 -25.70
C VAL A 185 5.70 -28.68 -25.35
N ARG A 186 4.44 -28.89 -25.06
CA ARG A 186 3.65 -30.11 -25.23
C ARG A 186 2.18 -29.75 -25.13
#